data_4bd34a7aff3c2a2b59aae46f1c1b82fd
#
_entry.id   4bd34a7aff3c2a2b59aae46f1c1b82fd
#
_cell.length_a   1.000
_cell.length_b   1.000
_cell.length_c   1.000
_cell.angle_alpha   90.00
_cell.angle_beta   90.00
_cell.angle_gamma   90.00
#
_symmetry.space_group_name_H-M   'P 1'
#
loop_
_entity.id
_entity.type
_entity.pdbx_description
1 polymer ?
#
loop_
_entity_poly.entity_id
_entity_poly.type
_entity_poly.pdbx_seq_one_letter_code
_entity_poly.pdbx_strand_id
1 'polypeptide(L)'
;MVYHPSWRGLSFHGQVPTGATSPRAYLEACLERIAAHEPVVQAFVTLNIEAARAAADAATTRRASGRPLSPIDGMPIAIKDLIETADMPTQMGCAAYAGHWPRRDSAMVGALREAGAIILGKTVTTELGMSEPGPTTNPWNAAHTPGGSSSGSAAAVAAGFVPVAIGTQVAGSIIRPAAYCGNWALKPTQGGIHRGERQGTSQSTAGP
;
A
#
# COMPACT_ATOMS: atom_id res chain seq x y z
N MET A 1 -7.37 10.20 -22.51
CA MET A 1 -6.37 9.75 -21.52
C MET A 1 -5.65 10.98 -21.02
N VAL A 2 -5.96 11.45 -19.82
CA VAL A 2 -5.29 12.63 -19.24
C VAL A 2 -4.13 12.12 -18.40
N TYR A 3 -2.93 12.17 -18.95
CA TYR A 3 -1.70 11.91 -18.24
C TYR A 3 -1.47 13.03 -17.21
N HIS A 4 -1.49 12.71 -15.92
CA HIS A 4 -1.30 13.73 -14.90
C HIS A 4 0.21 14.00 -14.72
N PRO A 5 0.71 15.22 -15.04
CA PRO A 5 2.14 15.54 -15.03
C PRO A 5 2.83 15.38 -13.67
N SER A 6 2.06 15.37 -12.57
CA SER A 6 2.58 15.27 -11.21
C SER A 6 3.21 13.91 -10.86
N TRP A 7 3.07 12.91 -11.71
CA TRP A 7 3.62 11.55 -11.46
C TRP A 7 5.10 11.41 -11.82
N ARG A 8 5.65 12.34 -12.56
CA ARG A 8 7.07 12.32 -12.98
C ARG A 8 8.06 12.52 -11.83
N GLY A 9 7.60 12.87 -10.63
CA GLY A 9 8.44 13.18 -9.49
C GLY A 9 8.54 12.09 -8.43
N LEU A 10 7.87 10.94 -8.60
CA LEU A 10 7.86 9.86 -7.62
C LEU A 10 8.80 8.75 -8.07
N SER A 11 10.06 8.77 -7.73
CA SER A 11 10.95 7.66 -7.93
C SER A 11 11.49 7.09 -6.64
N PHE A 12 11.77 5.80 -6.69
CA PHE A 12 12.14 4.93 -5.60
C PHE A 12 13.48 5.27 -4.90
N HIS A 13 14.43 5.90 -5.57
CA HIS A 13 15.74 6.23 -5.01
C HIS A 13 15.93 7.72 -4.86
N GLY A 14 15.51 8.25 -3.71
CA GLY A 14 15.80 9.63 -3.36
C GLY A 14 14.96 10.67 -4.11
N GLN A 15 14.01 10.24 -4.90
CA GLN A 15 13.00 11.13 -5.42
C GLN A 15 11.81 11.14 -4.44
N VAL A 16 12.07 11.73 -3.37
CA VAL A 16 11.17 12.61 -2.68
C VAL A 16 10.49 13.46 -3.74
N PRO A 17 9.15 13.70 -3.74
CA PRO A 17 8.52 14.64 -4.67
C PRO A 17 9.43 15.85 -4.82
N THR A 18 9.62 16.33 -6.05
CA THR A 18 10.48 17.48 -6.28
C THR A 18 10.10 18.59 -5.31
N GLY A 19 10.98 18.84 -4.31
CA GLY A 19 10.74 19.78 -3.23
C GLY A 19 10.56 19.21 -1.82
N ALA A 20 10.30 17.91 -1.62
CA ALA A 20 10.28 17.37 -0.27
C ALA A 20 11.71 17.09 0.22
N THR A 21 12.06 17.65 1.35
CA THR A 21 13.43 17.65 1.89
C THR A 21 13.66 16.56 2.94
N SER A 22 12.61 15.81 3.32
CA SER A 22 12.65 14.81 4.39
C SER A 22 11.54 13.76 4.25
N PRO A 23 11.67 12.59 4.91
CA PRO A 23 10.58 11.61 5.02
C PRO A 23 9.26 12.21 5.50
N ARG A 24 9.30 13.13 6.48
CA ARG A 24 8.09 13.81 6.97
C ARG A 24 7.46 14.67 5.89
N ALA A 25 8.23 15.49 5.19
CA ALA A 25 7.71 16.31 4.10
C ALA A 25 7.14 15.46 2.96
N TYR A 26 7.75 14.30 2.67
CA TYR A 26 7.23 13.36 1.69
C TYR A 26 5.88 12.76 2.11
N LEU A 27 5.77 12.33 3.38
CA LEU A 27 4.50 11.82 3.89
C LEU A 27 3.39 12.88 3.81
N GLU A 28 3.66 14.14 4.20
CA GLU A 28 2.65 15.20 4.13
C GLU A 28 2.20 15.46 2.67
N ALA A 29 3.11 15.44 1.71
CA ALA A 29 2.75 15.55 0.29
C ALA A 29 1.86 14.38 -0.19
N CYS A 30 2.08 13.16 0.32
CA CYS A 30 1.19 12.03 0.08
C CYS A 30 -0.19 12.26 0.71
N LEU A 31 -0.24 12.74 1.95
CA LEU A 31 -1.49 13.00 2.68
C LEU A 31 -2.32 14.13 2.01
N GLU A 32 -1.68 15.19 1.53
CA GLU A 32 -2.35 16.25 0.76
C GLU A 32 -3.01 15.69 -0.50
N ARG A 33 -2.32 14.81 -1.22
CA ARG A 33 -2.85 14.17 -2.41
C ARG A 33 -4.00 13.22 -2.08
N ILE A 34 -3.88 12.45 -1.00
CA ILE A 34 -4.98 11.60 -0.50
C ILE A 34 -6.18 12.48 -0.18
N ALA A 35 -6.02 13.54 0.60
CA ALA A 35 -7.12 14.43 0.97
C ALA A 35 -7.85 15.01 -0.25
N ALA A 36 -7.12 15.31 -1.33
CA ALA A 36 -7.69 15.88 -2.54
C ALA A 36 -8.45 14.86 -3.43
N HIS A 37 -8.03 13.60 -3.46
CA HIS A 37 -8.53 12.66 -4.47
C HIS A 37 -9.17 11.39 -3.90
N GLU A 38 -8.92 11.03 -2.64
CA GLU A 38 -9.49 9.83 -2.01
C GLU A 38 -11.02 9.80 -1.97
N PRO A 39 -11.73 10.95 -1.86
CA PRO A 39 -13.19 10.95 -1.94
C PRO A 39 -13.75 10.36 -3.25
N VAL A 40 -12.97 10.39 -4.33
CA VAL A 40 -13.33 9.81 -5.63
C VAL A 40 -12.70 8.44 -5.82
N VAL A 41 -11.41 8.30 -5.49
CA VAL A 41 -10.65 7.06 -5.77
C VAL A 41 -11.03 5.93 -4.83
N GLN A 42 -11.29 6.21 -3.56
CA GLN A 42 -11.68 5.25 -2.53
C GLN A 42 -10.72 4.05 -2.45
N ALA A 43 -9.43 4.35 -2.39
CA ALA A 43 -8.38 3.33 -2.36
C ALA A 43 -8.13 2.75 -0.95
N PHE A 44 -8.44 3.50 0.12
CA PHE A 44 -8.18 3.10 1.48
C PHE A 44 -9.45 2.71 2.25
N VAL A 45 -9.35 1.68 3.09
CA VAL A 45 -10.37 1.36 4.11
C VAL A 45 -10.00 1.92 5.48
N THR A 46 -8.70 2.11 5.73
CA THR A 46 -8.17 2.65 6.98
C THR A 46 -6.89 3.40 6.71
N LEU A 47 -6.75 4.59 7.27
CA LEU A 47 -5.51 5.35 7.34
C LEU A 47 -5.05 5.48 8.79
N ASN A 48 -3.75 5.28 9.04
CA ASN A 48 -3.14 5.46 10.37
C ASN A 48 -2.19 6.66 10.35
N ILE A 49 -2.77 7.85 10.15
CA ILE A 49 -2.03 9.09 9.90
C ILE A 49 -1.09 9.45 11.05
N GLU A 50 -1.54 9.33 12.29
CA GLU A 50 -0.73 9.71 13.46
C GLU A 50 0.49 8.80 13.63
N ALA A 51 0.31 7.47 13.51
CA ALA A 51 1.44 6.54 13.56
C ALA A 51 2.39 6.73 12.36
N ALA A 52 1.85 7.02 11.18
CA ALA A 52 2.65 7.33 10.00
C ALA A 52 3.49 8.59 10.18
N ARG A 53 2.92 9.64 10.78
CA ARG A 53 3.64 10.87 11.10
C ARG A 53 4.76 10.63 12.10
N ALA A 54 4.50 9.89 13.17
CA ALA A 54 5.53 9.54 14.16
C ALA A 54 6.68 8.73 13.52
N ALA A 55 6.36 7.76 12.66
CA ALA A 55 7.35 6.98 11.93
C ALA A 55 8.17 7.86 10.96
N ALA A 56 7.53 8.83 10.30
CA ALA A 56 8.19 9.76 9.38
C ALA A 56 9.15 10.71 10.12
N ASP A 57 8.77 11.19 11.31
CA ASP A 57 9.64 12.03 12.14
C ASP A 57 10.87 11.25 12.61
N ALA A 58 10.68 10.00 13.05
CA ALA A 58 11.79 9.13 13.40
C ALA A 58 12.73 8.86 12.22
N ALA A 59 12.19 8.59 11.03
CA ALA A 59 12.97 8.40 9.82
C ALA A 59 13.70 9.68 9.40
N THR A 60 13.07 10.85 9.56
CA THR A 60 13.69 12.15 9.31
C THR A 60 14.93 12.37 10.19
N THR A 61 14.81 12.05 11.48
CA THR A 61 15.91 12.13 12.44
C THR A 61 17.05 11.18 12.08
N ARG A 62 16.74 9.92 11.72
CA ARG A 62 17.76 8.95 11.28
C ARG A 62 18.50 9.41 10.03
N ARG A 63 17.78 9.92 9.04
CA ARG A 63 18.41 10.44 7.81
C ARG A 63 19.29 11.66 8.07
N ALA A 64 18.85 12.61 8.90
CA ALA A 64 19.62 13.77 9.27
C ALA A 64 20.93 13.40 10.01
N SER A 65 20.93 12.28 10.75
CA SER A 65 22.12 11.75 11.43
C SER A 65 22.96 10.79 10.57
N GLY A 66 22.63 10.61 9.30
CA GLY A 66 23.35 9.71 8.38
C GLY A 66 23.20 8.22 8.71
N ARG A 67 22.18 7.83 9.45
CA ARG A 67 21.94 6.45 9.91
C ARG A 67 20.57 5.91 9.48
N PRO A 68 20.22 5.88 8.18
CA PRO A 68 18.98 5.25 7.72
C PRO A 68 19.03 3.74 7.99
N LEU A 69 17.88 3.14 8.29
CA LEU A 69 17.76 1.70 8.54
C LEU A 69 17.95 0.88 7.26
N SER A 70 17.49 1.41 6.12
CA SER A 70 17.57 0.76 4.82
C SER A 70 17.35 1.77 3.69
N PRO A 71 17.45 1.34 2.41
CA PRO A 71 17.07 2.19 1.26
C PRO A 71 15.61 2.67 1.27
N ILE A 72 14.71 1.95 1.95
CA ILE A 72 13.29 2.29 2.05
C ILE A 72 12.92 2.98 3.38
N ASP A 73 13.90 3.34 4.21
CA ASP A 73 13.65 4.06 5.46
C ASP A 73 12.93 5.39 5.18
N GLY A 74 11.75 5.56 5.76
CA GLY A 74 10.91 6.74 5.58
C GLY A 74 10.01 6.71 4.34
N MET A 75 9.89 5.58 3.64
CA MET A 75 9.01 5.43 2.49
C MET A 75 7.58 5.10 2.93
N PRO A 76 6.56 5.89 2.55
CA PRO A 76 5.16 5.54 2.78
C PRO A 76 4.75 4.33 1.92
N ILE A 77 4.15 3.33 2.55
CA ILE A 77 3.69 2.09 1.91
C ILE A 77 2.25 1.82 2.34
N ALA A 78 1.41 1.39 1.40
CA ALA A 78 0.06 0.94 1.66
C ALA A 78 -0.02 -0.60 1.63
N ILE A 79 -0.88 -1.17 2.47
CA ILE A 79 -0.99 -2.62 2.68
C ILE A 79 -2.41 -3.08 2.34
N LYS A 80 -2.54 -4.05 1.43
CA LYS A 80 -3.85 -4.65 1.10
C LYS A 80 -4.55 -5.19 2.34
N ASP A 81 -5.85 -4.98 2.45
CA ASP A 81 -6.66 -5.36 3.61
C ASP A 81 -6.96 -6.86 3.74
N LEU A 82 -6.13 -7.70 3.16
CA LEU A 82 -6.00 -9.14 3.45
C LEU A 82 -4.76 -9.46 4.28
N ILE A 83 -3.86 -8.49 4.44
CA ILE A 83 -2.57 -8.65 5.11
C ILE A 83 -2.68 -8.06 6.51
N GLU A 84 -2.37 -8.86 7.52
CA GLU A 84 -2.46 -8.47 8.92
C GLU A 84 -1.47 -7.37 9.29
N THR A 85 -1.97 -6.38 10.04
CA THR A 85 -1.18 -5.31 10.66
C THR A 85 -1.54 -5.20 12.14
N ALA A 86 -0.56 -4.95 13.00
CA ALA A 86 -0.77 -4.90 14.46
C ALA A 86 -1.62 -3.69 14.89
N ASP A 87 -1.54 -2.61 14.15
CA ASP A 87 -2.04 -1.28 14.50
C ASP A 87 -3.28 -0.84 13.72
N MET A 88 -3.82 -1.70 12.87
CA MET A 88 -5.05 -1.44 12.10
C MET A 88 -5.90 -2.71 11.95
N PRO A 89 -7.21 -2.59 11.78
CA PRO A 89 -8.07 -3.73 11.44
C PRO A 89 -7.66 -4.38 10.11
N THR A 90 -7.99 -5.67 9.96
CA THR A 90 -7.90 -6.42 8.71
C THR A 90 -9.26 -7.04 8.43
N GLN A 91 -10.04 -6.38 7.58
CA GLN A 91 -11.48 -6.62 7.41
C GLN A 91 -11.81 -7.40 6.13
N MET A 92 -10.81 -7.64 5.27
CA MET A 92 -10.88 -8.52 4.10
C MET A 92 -11.95 -8.12 3.06
N GLY A 93 -12.44 -6.87 3.09
CA GLY A 93 -13.55 -6.43 2.24
C GLY A 93 -14.87 -7.15 2.51
N CYS A 94 -15.04 -7.79 3.67
CA CYS A 94 -16.17 -8.64 4.01
C CYS A 94 -16.83 -8.17 5.32
N ALA A 95 -18.16 -8.00 5.27
CA ALA A 95 -18.92 -7.53 6.43
C ALA A 95 -18.77 -8.45 7.67
N ALA A 96 -18.57 -9.75 7.47
CA ALA A 96 -18.34 -10.69 8.57
C ALA A 96 -17.05 -10.44 9.35
N TYR A 97 -16.10 -9.73 8.76
CA TYR A 97 -14.82 -9.35 9.37
C TYR A 97 -14.76 -7.87 9.76
N ALA A 98 -15.88 -7.16 9.74
CA ALA A 98 -15.92 -5.76 10.13
C ALA A 98 -15.34 -5.55 11.55
N GLY A 99 -14.33 -4.68 11.68
CA GLY A 99 -13.66 -4.42 12.94
C GLY A 99 -12.71 -5.53 13.41
N HIS A 100 -12.49 -6.59 12.64
CA HIS A 100 -11.53 -7.64 13.01
C HIS A 100 -10.11 -7.06 13.09
N TRP A 101 -9.51 -7.16 14.27
CA TRP A 101 -8.19 -6.59 14.57
C TRP A 101 -7.21 -7.67 15.01
N PRO A 102 -6.25 -8.07 14.14
CA PRO A 102 -5.32 -9.16 14.43
C PRO A 102 -4.36 -8.89 15.59
N ARG A 103 -4.07 -7.60 15.89
CA ARG A 103 -3.10 -7.17 16.91
C ARG A 103 -1.68 -7.71 16.69
N ARG A 104 -1.36 -8.07 15.47
CA ARG A 104 -0.04 -8.56 15.06
C ARG A 104 0.23 -8.16 13.61
N ASP A 105 1.50 -8.00 13.28
CA ASP A 105 1.93 -7.85 11.90
C ASP A 105 2.12 -9.23 11.24
N SER A 106 1.81 -9.32 9.96
CA SER A 106 2.36 -10.41 9.14
C SER A 106 3.88 -10.29 9.06
N ALA A 107 4.58 -11.40 8.76
CA ALA A 107 6.05 -11.40 8.66
C ALA A 107 6.56 -10.32 7.68
N MET A 108 5.87 -10.12 6.57
CA MET A 108 6.22 -9.11 5.58
C MET A 108 6.06 -7.68 6.13
N VAL A 109 4.98 -7.38 6.83
CA VAL A 109 4.76 -6.05 7.42
C VAL A 109 5.79 -5.77 8.51
N GLY A 110 6.09 -6.77 9.35
CA GLY A 110 7.17 -6.67 10.35
C GLY A 110 8.51 -6.33 9.71
N ALA A 111 8.90 -7.06 8.67
CA ALA A 111 10.14 -6.78 7.93
C ALA A 111 10.18 -5.38 7.30
N LEU A 112 9.05 -4.90 6.75
CA LEU A 112 8.95 -3.54 6.22
C LEU A 112 9.13 -2.48 7.31
N ARG A 113 8.54 -2.68 8.50
CA ARG A 113 8.73 -1.77 9.64
C ARG A 113 10.18 -1.78 10.13
N GLU A 114 10.79 -2.95 10.25
CA GLU A 114 12.21 -3.10 10.62
C GLU A 114 13.14 -2.39 9.62
N ALA A 115 12.79 -2.41 8.34
CA ALA A 115 13.48 -1.67 7.30
C ALA A 115 13.20 -0.14 7.32
N GLY A 116 12.31 0.33 8.21
CA GLY A 116 11.98 1.75 8.37
C GLY A 116 10.87 2.26 7.45
N ALA A 117 10.18 1.39 6.72
CA ALA A 117 9.04 1.81 5.92
C ALA A 117 7.88 2.32 6.80
N ILE A 118 7.16 3.31 6.30
CA ILE A 118 6.00 3.91 6.97
C ILE A 118 4.74 3.20 6.48
N ILE A 119 4.10 2.40 7.32
CA ILE A 119 2.82 1.76 6.97
C ILE A 119 1.70 2.80 7.12
N LEU A 120 1.26 3.35 6.00
CA LEU A 120 0.32 4.47 5.96
C LEU A 120 -1.13 4.04 6.17
N GLY A 121 -1.52 2.89 5.63
CA GLY A 121 -2.91 2.47 5.70
C GLY A 121 -3.19 1.12 5.04
N LYS A 122 -4.44 0.69 5.20
CA LYS A 122 -5.00 -0.53 4.59
C LYS A 122 -5.78 -0.17 3.34
N THR A 123 -5.46 -0.83 2.23
CA THR A 123 -6.11 -0.58 0.94
C THR A 123 -7.24 -1.57 0.67
N VAL A 124 -8.26 -1.09 -0.04
CA VAL A 124 -9.41 -1.89 -0.44
C VAL A 124 -8.98 -3.15 -1.18
N THR A 125 -9.61 -4.25 -0.82
CA THR A 125 -9.59 -5.52 -1.55
C THR A 125 -10.99 -5.85 -2.04
N THR A 126 -11.12 -6.66 -3.08
CA THR A 126 -12.38 -7.35 -3.34
C THR A 126 -12.69 -8.28 -2.17
N GLU A 127 -13.97 -8.60 -1.94
CA GLU A 127 -14.39 -9.43 -0.80
C GLU A 127 -13.57 -10.73 -0.74
N LEU A 128 -12.94 -10.98 0.40
CA LEU A 128 -12.05 -12.13 0.66
C LEU A 128 -10.98 -12.38 -0.42
N GLY A 129 -10.65 -11.35 -1.21
CA GLY A 129 -9.74 -11.48 -2.34
C GLY A 129 -10.33 -12.20 -3.56
N MET A 130 -11.64 -12.40 -3.61
CA MET A 130 -12.37 -13.09 -4.67
C MET A 130 -12.87 -12.12 -5.76
N SER A 131 -14.14 -12.17 -6.14
CA SER A 131 -14.67 -11.47 -7.33
C SER A 131 -15.48 -10.22 -6.98
N GLU A 132 -16.12 -10.19 -5.79
CA GLU A 132 -17.02 -9.10 -5.43
C GLU A 132 -16.24 -7.80 -5.25
N PRO A 133 -16.49 -6.75 -6.04
CA PRO A 133 -15.72 -5.52 -6.01
C PRO A 133 -16.02 -4.69 -4.77
N GLY A 134 -15.00 -3.97 -4.29
CA GLY A 134 -15.14 -2.88 -3.33
C GLY A 134 -15.45 -1.55 -4.00
N PRO A 135 -15.46 -0.45 -3.24
CA PRO A 135 -15.86 0.88 -3.73
C PRO A 135 -14.81 1.57 -4.63
N THR A 136 -13.60 1.04 -4.70
CA THR A 136 -12.48 1.70 -5.38
C THR A 136 -12.76 1.93 -6.85
N THR A 137 -12.51 3.16 -7.32
CA THR A 137 -12.61 3.54 -8.73
C THR A 137 -11.23 3.56 -9.41
N ASN A 138 -11.21 3.50 -10.74
CA ASN A 138 -9.98 3.64 -11.50
C ASN A 138 -9.55 5.12 -11.51
N PRO A 139 -8.33 5.47 -11.08
CA PRO A 139 -7.86 6.85 -11.02
C PRO A 139 -7.81 7.57 -12.38
N TRP A 140 -7.77 6.83 -13.48
CA TRP A 140 -7.79 7.39 -14.84
C TRP A 140 -9.20 7.76 -15.30
N ASN A 141 -10.19 7.00 -14.84
CA ASN A 141 -11.60 7.23 -15.15
C ASN A 141 -12.46 6.53 -14.10
N ALA A 142 -13.12 7.31 -13.25
CA ALA A 142 -13.93 6.80 -12.15
C ALA A 142 -15.13 5.94 -12.60
N ALA A 143 -15.52 5.98 -13.88
CA ALA A 143 -16.55 5.10 -14.42
C ALA A 143 -16.06 3.67 -14.70
N HIS A 144 -14.76 3.40 -14.55
CA HIS A 144 -14.15 2.11 -14.81
C HIS A 144 -13.63 1.46 -13.54
N THR A 145 -13.56 0.12 -13.55
CA THR A 145 -12.96 -0.66 -12.49
C THR A 145 -11.44 -0.46 -12.43
N PRO A 146 -10.83 -0.42 -11.25
CA PRO A 146 -9.38 -0.49 -11.09
C PRO A 146 -8.85 -1.92 -11.29
N GLY A 147 -9.73 -2.91 -11.51
CA GLY A 147 -9.41 -4.33 -11.45
C GLY A 147 -9.32 -4.83 -10.00
N GLY A 148 -8.87 -6.04 -9.83
CA GLY A 148 -8.76 -6.70 -8.50
C GLY A 148 -7.97 -8.00 -8.54
N SER A 149 -7.79 -8.59 -7.35
CA SER A 149 -8.42 -8.26 -6.07
C SER A 149 -7.69 -7.15 -5.29
N SER A 150 -6.46 -6.76 -5.61
CA SER A 150 -5.72 -5.67 -4.96
C SER A 150 -6.10 -4.31 -5.56
N SER A 151 -7.41 -4.03 -5.62
CA SER A 151 -8.00 -2.85 -6.26
C SER A 151 -7.45 -1.54 -5.67
N GLY A 152 -7.59 -1.36 -4.36
CA GLY A 152 -7.12 -0.16 -3.67
C GLY A 152 -5.60 0.00 -3.70
N SER A 153 -4.83 -1.11 -3.65
CA SER A 153 -3.37 -1.05 -3.76
C SER A 153 -2.91 -0.48 -5.10
N ALA A 154 -3.50 -0.96 -6.20
CA ALA A 154 -3.18 -0.46 -7.53
C ALA A 154 -3.67 0.99 -7.72
N ALA A 155 -4.89 1.30 -7.28
CA ALA A 155 -5.44 2.65 -7.37
C ALA A 155 -4.62 3.65 -6.55
N ALA A 156 -4.18 3.30 -5.33
CA ALA A 156 -3.37 4.18 -4.48
C ALA A 156 -2.02 4.55 -5.14
N VAL A 157 -1.35 3.57 -5.77
CA VAL A 157 -0.11 3.84 -6.51
C VAL A 157 -0.41 4.69 -7.75
N ALA A 158 -1.42 4.35 -8.52
CA ALA A 158 -1.80 5.08 -9.73
C ALA A 158 -2.23 6.53 -9.46
N ALA A 159 -2.92 6.78 -8.35
CA ALA A 159 -3.28 8.12 -7.91
C ALA A 159 -2.09 8.89 -7.30
N GLY A 160 -0.95 8.24 -7.10
CA GLY A 160 0.23 8.83 -6.46
C GLY A 160 0.05 9.09 -4.97
N PHE A 161 -0.82 8.34 -4.30
CA PHE A 161 -1.02 8.41 -2.85
C PHE A 161 0.18 7.83 -2.08
N VAL A 162 0.76 6.80 -2.64
CA VAL A 162 1.99 6.17 -2.14
C VAL A 162 2.84 5.72 -3.32
N PRO A 163 4.18 5.66 -3.17
CA PRO A 163 5.07 5.17 -4.22
C PRO A 163 4.96 3.65 -4.43
N VAL A 164 4.60 2.92 -3.37
CA VAL A 164 4.52 1.45 -3.35
C VAL A 164 3.32 1.01 -2.54
N ALA A 165 2.65 -0.04 -3.00
CA ALA A 165 1.63 -0.73 -2.23
C ALA A 165 1.84 -2.24 -2.31
N ILE A 166 1.51 -2.94 -1.23
CA ILE A 166 1.59 -4.39 -1.16
C ILE A 166 0.21 -4.97 -1.44
N GLY A 167 0.18 -5.91 -2.38
CA GLY A 167 -1.00 -6.70 -2.71
C GLY A 167 -0.79 -8.19 -2.47
N THR A 168 -1.79 -9.01 -2.81
CA THR A 168 -1.71 -10.47 -2.82
C THR A 168 -2.17 -11.01 -4.17
N GLN A 169 -1.64 -12.14 -4.60
CA GLN A 169 -2.05 -12.74 -5.86
C GLN A 169 -2.09 -14.27 -5.79
N VAL A 170 -3.22 -14.84 -6.22
CA VAL A 170 -3.34 -16.26 -6.57
C VAL A 170 -3.27 -16.40 -8.09
N ALA A 171 -4.22 -15.85 -8.81
CA ALA A 171 -4.27 -15.90 -10.28
C ALA A 171 -3.69 -14.62 -10.94
N GLY A 172 -4.29 -13.45 -10.69
CA GLY A 172 -3.94 -12.20 -11.34
C GLY A 172 -4.10 -10.96 -10.44
N SER A 173 -4.26 -11.14 -9.14
CA SER A 173 -4.74 -10.09 -8.23
C SER A 173 -3.75 -8.97 -7.89
N ILE A 174 -2.53 -8.99 -8.40
CA ILE A 174 -1.56 -7.89 -8.42
C ILE A 174 -1.42 -7.36 -9.85
N ILE A 175 -1.11 -8.25 -10.79
CA ILE A 175 -0.77 -7.86 -12.16
C ILE A 175 -1.98 -7.27 -12.89
N ARG A 176 -3.18 -7.85 -12.72
CA ARG A 176 -4.40 -7.36 -13.37
C ARG A 176 -4.78 -5.93 -12.95
N PRO A 177 -4.96 -5.61 -11.64
CA PRO A 177 -5.28 -4.25 -11.27
C PRO A 177 -4.15 -3.26 -11.59
N ALA A 178 -2.90 -3.68 -11.52
CA ALA A 178 -1.79 -2.84 -11.93
C ALA A 178 -1.84 -2.50 -13.44
N ALA A 179 -2.17 -3.47 -14.29
CA ALA A 179 -2.36 -3.22 -15.72
C ALA A 179 -3.52 -2.25 -15.98
N TYR A 180 -4.64 -2.38 -15.26
CA TYR A 180 -5.81 -1.51 -15.40
C TYR A 180 -5.53 -0.08 -14.93
N CYS A 181 -4.68 0.06 -13.91
CA CYS A 181 -4.30 1.36 -13.34
C CYS A 181 -3.01 1.95 -13.93
N GLY A 182 -2.34 1.25 -14.85
CA GLY A 182 -1.12 1.75 -15.51
C GLY A 182 0.13 1.72 -14.61
N ASN A 183 0.21 0.78 -13.68
CA ASN A 183 1.32 0.64 -12.74
C ASN A 183 2.33 -0.41 -13.17
N TRP A 184 3.57 -0.25 -12.70
CA TRP A 184 4.51 -1.35 -12.61
C TRP A 184 4.09 -2.29 -11.45
N ALA A 185 4.15 -3.59 -11.70
CA ALA A 185 3.84 -4.59 -10.69
C ALA A 185 4.75 -5.81 -10.80
N LEU A 186 5.06 -6.40 -9.66
CA LEU A 186 5.86 -7.62 -9.56
C LEU A 186 5.15 -8.62 -8.65
N LYS A 187 4.96 -9.83 -9.13
CA LYS A 187 4.71 -11.00 -8.32
C LYS A 187 5.98 -11.86 -8.35
N PRO A 188 6.73 -11.92 -7.25
CA PRO A 188 7.96 -12.72 -7.20
C PRO A 188 7.66 -14.21 -7.31
N THR A 189 8.71 -14.99 -7.52
CA THR A 189 8.65 -16.45 -7.46
C THR A 189 8.10 -16.89 -6.10
N GLN A 190 7.28 -17.93 -6.09
CA GLN A 190 6.75 -18.50 -4.85
C GLN A 190 7.89 -18.84 -3.88
N GLY A 191 7.74 -18.43 -2.62
CA GLY A 191 8.77 -18.57 -1.60
C GLY A 191 9.84 -17.46 -1.62
N GLY A 192 9.81 -16.54 -2.59
CA GLY A 192 10.73 -15.39 -2.64
C GLY A 192 10.45 -14.33 -1.56
N ILE A 193 9.25 -14.33 -0.99
CA ILE A 193 8.90 -13.51 0.17
C ILE A 193 8.51 -14.45 1.31
N HIS A 194 9.16 -14.25 2.47
CA HIS A 194 8.86 -15.03 3.66
C HIS A 194 7.47 -14.68 4.21
N ARG A 195 6.63 -15.68 4.44
CA ARG A 195 5.23 -15.51 4.82
C ARG A 195 4.94 -15.72 6.31
N GLY A 196 5.95 -16.12 7.08
CA GLY A 196 5.82 -16.53 8.47
C GLY A 196 5.28 -17.97 8.61
N GLU A 197 5.48 -18.56 9.79
CA GLU A 197 5.13 -19.96 10.08
C GLU A 197 3.63 -20.23 10.18
N ARG A 198 2.81 -19.17 10.23
CA ARG A 198 1.37 -19.26 10.51
C ARG A 198 0.48 -19.31 9.27
N GLN A 199 1.04 -19.21 8.10
CA GLN A 199 0.26 -19.37 6.87
C GLN A 199 0.20 -20.85 6.52
N GLY A 200 -1.02 -21.36 6.45
CA GLY A 200 -1.27 -22.78 6.18
C GLY A 200 -0.58 -23.29 4.91
N THR A 201 -0.41 -24.59 4.84
CA THR A 201 0.32 -25.32 3.80
C THR A 201 -0.31 -25.24 2.40
N SER A 202 -1.49 -24.65 2.23
CA SER A 202 -2.12 -24.47 0.93
C SER A 202 -1.34 -23.50 0.07
N GLN A 203 -0.59 -24.04 -0.86
CA GLN A 203 0.19 -23.25 -1.83
C GLN A 203 -0.69 -22.47 -2.80
N SER A 204 -1.93 -22.91 -3.02
CA SER A 204 -2.87 -22.28 -3.96
C SER A 204 -3.46 -20.96 -3.44
N THR A 205 -3.49 -20.76 -2.13
CA THR A 205 -3.97 -19.52 -1.49
C THR A 205 -2.84 -18.59 -1.08
N ALA A 206 -1.62 -18.96 -1.46
CA ALA A 206 -0.44 -18.24 -1.11
C ALA A 206 -0.30 -16.97 -1.96
N GLY A 207 -0.79 -15.84 -1.47
CA GLY A 207 -0.32 -14.53 -1.91
C GLY A 207 1.19 -14.39 -1.67
N PRO A 208 1.87 -13.43 -2.29
CA PRO A 208 3.25 -13.11 -1.98
C PRO A 208 3.42 -12.71 -0.54
#